data_e2ddb17187183294cdba8c7ae0c275c4
#
_entry.id   e2ddb17187183294cdba8c7ae0c275c4
#
_cell.length_a   1.000
_cell.length_b   1.000
_cell.length_c   1.000
_cell.angle_alpha   90.00
_cell.angle_beta   90.00
_cell.angle_gamma   90.00
#
_symmetry.space_group_name_H-M   'P 1'
#
loop_
_entity.id
_entity.type
_entity.pdbx_description
1 polymer ?
#
loop_
_entity_poly.entity_id
_entity_poly.type
_entity_poly.pdbx_seq_one_letter_code
_entity_poly.pdbx_strand_id
1 'polypeptide(L)'
;PWTLAIDGSSSFIADLHAAVENQDKKPLNVVEDTFFGNDTAQRSTVVTNVIVRLEDYVRIVNGDGEEITLQMTNGATLTGAQYVRRTLKEHGLITLVSPYEGAVNLYRTERFANAKQRLMAGAENPVCPWPRCAKPADECQIHHLEPWLHGGLTNIANLSTACAYHNGANDDDPNAPPLRGRLARTNGRIRWQPPDC
;
A
#
# COMPACT_ATOMS: atom_id res chain seq x y z
N PRO A 1 13.98 -22.74 -23.06
CA PRO A 1 14.02 -21.60 -22.12
C PRO A 1 14.34 -22.11 -20.72
N TRP A 2 15.15 -21.37 -19.98
CA TRP A 2 15.46 -21.66 -18.59
C TRP A 2 14.61 -20.75 -17.71
N THR A 3 14.12 -21.25 -16.58
CA THR A 3 13.38 -20.46 -15.60
C THR A 3 14.17 -20.48 -14.29
N LEU A 4 14.42 -19.29 -13.73
CA LEU A 4 14.96 -19.12 -12.38
C LEU A 4 13.79 -18.86 -11.44
N ALA A 5 13.63 -19.68 -10.41
CA ALA A 5 12.70 -19.45 -9.32
C ALA A 5 13.49 -19.05 -8.07
N ILE A 6 13.05 -17.99 -7.39
CA ILE A 6 13.66 -17.50 -6.16
C ILE A 6 12.59 -17.57 -5.06
N ASP A 7 12.87 -18.35 -4.02
CA ASP A 7 12.03 -18.47 -2.85
C ASP A 7 12.65 -17.73 -1.66
N GLY A 8 11.82 -17.08 -0.86
CA GLY A 8 12.27 -16.32 0.28
C GLY A 8 11.12 -15.81 1.15
N SER A 9 11.45 -15.06 2.20
CA SER A 9 10.42 -14.40 3.00
C SER A 9 9.62 -13.42 2.14
N SER A 10 8.35 -13.20 2.52
CA SER A 10 7.46 -12.25 1.84
C SER A 10 8.12 -10.87 1.65
N SER A 11 8.80 -10.36 2.69
CA SER A 11 9.51 -9.09 2.62
C SER A 11 10.71 -9.11 1.68
N PHE A 12 11.49 -10.21 1.64
CA PHE A 12 12.63 -10.34 0.72
C PHE A 12 12.16 -10.36 -0.73
N ILE A 13 11.12 -11.13 -1.04
CA ILE A 13 10.57 -11.20 -2.40
C ILE A 13 9.99 -9.85 -2.84
N ALA A 14 9.29 -9.15 -1.94
CA ALA A 14 8.75 -7.83 -2.25
C ALA A 14 9.85 -6.77 -2.49
N ASP A 15 10.91 -6.79 -1.68
CA ASP A 15 12.06 -5.90 -1.84
C ASP A 15 12.80 -6.19 -3.17
N LEU A 16 12.95 -7.48 -3.52
CA LEU A 16 13.53 -7.90 -4.80
C LEU A 16 12.68 -7.46 -5.99
N HIS A 17 11.35 -7.66 -5.91
CA HIS A 17 10.41 -7.22 -6.93
C HIS A 17 10.49 -5.70 -7.14
N ALA A 18 10.43 -4.92 -6.06
CA ALA A 18 10.54 -3.47 -6.12
C ALA A 18 11.89 -3.00 -6.71
N ALA A 19 12.98 -3.68 -6.39
CA ALA A 19 14.30 -3.37 -6.95
C ALA A 19 14.38 -3.63 -8.47
N VAL A 20 13.65 -4.64 -8.95
CA VAL A 20 13.59 -5.00 -10.38
C VAL A 20 12.67 -4.06 -11.16
N GLU A 21 11.49 -3.74 -10.63
CA GLU A 21 10.47 -2.92 -11.31
C GLU A 21 10.84 -1.43 -11.40
N ASN A 22 11.60 -0.91 -10.44
CA ASN A 22 11.93 0.53 -10.37
C ASN A 22 13.14 0.96 -11.20
N GLN A 23 13.59 0.15 -12.14
CA GLN A 23 14.71 0.51 -13.03
C GLN A 23 14.24 0.65 -14.48
N ASP A 24 14.81 1.62 -15.21
CA ASP A 24 14.59 1.81 -16.66
C ASP A 24 15.16 0.65 -17.51
N LYS A 25 15.63 -0.40 -16.88
CA LYS A 25 16.22 -1.60 -17.52
C LYS A 25 15.20 -2.74 -17.55
N LYS A 26 15.38 -3.64 -18.50
CA LYS A 26 14.59 -4.87 -18.52
C LYS A 26 14.87 -5.69 -17.24
N PRO A 27 13.84 -6.28 -16.62
CA PRO A 27 13.96 -7.04 -15.36
C PRO A 27 15.10 -8.07 -15.34
N LEU A 28 15.30 -8.78 -16.43
CA LEU A 28 16.36 -9.77 -16.54
C LEU A 28 17.76 -9.14 -16.41
N ASN A 29 17.97 -7.99 -17.05
CA ASN A 29 19.26 -7.29 -17.00
C ASN A 29 19.57 -6.79 -15.59
N VAL A 30 18.52 -6.39 -14.82
CA VAL A 30 18.69 -5.98 -13.41
C VAL A 30 19.13 -7.15 -12.56
N VAL A 31 18.52 -8.32 -12.76
CA VAL A 31 18.90 -9.55 -12.06
C VAL A 31 20.34 -9.95 -12.43
N GLU A 32 20.71 -9.92 -13.73
CA GLU A 32 22.07 -10.20 -14.18
C GLU A 32 23.09 -9.22 -13.57
N ASP A 33 22.82 -7.92 -13.61
CA ASP A 33 23.68 -6.89 -13.02
C ASP A 33 23.84 -7.08 -11.51
N THR A 34 22.77 -7.49 -10.81
CA THR A 34 22.78 -7.68 -9.35
C THR A 34 23.59 -8.91 -8.92
N PHE A 35 23.50 -10.00 -9.68
CA PHE A 35 24.16 -11.27 -9.31
C PHE A 35 25.52 -11.47 -9.94
N PHE A 36 25.79 -10.88 -11.10
CA PHE A 36 26.99 -11.11 -11.89
C PHE A 36 27.74 -9.83 -12.28
N GLY A 37 27.14 -8.66 -12.05
CA GLY A 37 27.72 -7.36 -12.38
C GLY A 37 28.67 -6.84 -11.31
N ASN A 38 29.70 -6.14 -11.73
CA ASN A 38 30.59 -5.42 -10.86
C ASN A 38 29.90 -4.17 -10.27
N ASP A 39 29.51 -4.24 -9.02
CA ASP A 39 29.42 -3.18 -7.98
C ASP A 39 28.73 -1.83 -8.29
N THR A 40 27.86 -1.72 -9.28
CA THR A 40 27.16 -0.45 -9.57
C THR A 40 25.62 -0.56 -9.56
N ALA A 41 25.06 -1.61 -8.98
CA ALA A 41 23.62 -1.66 -8.76
C ALA A 41 23.22 -0.56 -7.76
N GLN A 42 22.79 0.58 -8.29
CA GLN A 42 22.21 1.67 -7.50
C GLN A 42 20.99 1.09 -6.78
N ARG A 43 21.14 0.82 -5.48
CA ARG A 43 20.02 0.36 -4.63
C ARG A 43 18.95 1.43 -4.71
N SER A 44 17.87 1.13 -5.43
CA SER A 44 16.67 1.94 -5.37
C SER A 44 16.19 1.94 -3.93
N THR A 45 16.27 3.08 -3.26
CA THR A 45 15.72 3.27 -1.92
C THR A 45 14.21 3.42 -2.03
N VAL A 46 13.52 2.32 -2.30
CA VAL A 46 12.06 2.28 -2.13
C VAL A 46 11.80 2.28 -0.64
N VAL A 47 11.32 3.41 -0.13
CA VAL A 47 10.92 3.53 1.28
C VAL A 47 9.58 2.80 1.46
N THR A 48 9.65 1.56 1.88
CA THR A 48 8.45 0.78 2.21
C THR A 48 8.08 1.02 3.68
N ASN A 49 6.82 1.36 3.92
CA ASN A 49 6.32 1.61 5.26
C ASN A 49 5.76 0.33 5.88
N VAL A 50 6.10 0.09 7.14
CA VAL A 50 5.45 -0.92 7.98
C VAL A 50 4.29 -0.27 8.71
N ILE A 51 3.11 -0.88 8.63
CA ILE A 51 1.90 -0.39 9.27
C ILE A 51 1.73 -1.09 10.61
N VAL A 52 1.81 -0.33 11.69
CA VAL A 52 1.66 -0.83 13.05
C VAL A 52 0.47 -0.12 13.70
N ARG A 53 -0.55 -0.87 14.11
CA ARG A 53 -1.64 -0.33 14.92
C ARG A 53 -1.15 -0.13 16.37
N LEU A 54 -1.71 0.85 17.06
CA LEU A 54 -1.29 1.16 18.41
C LEU A 54 -1.45 -0.03 19.37
N GLU A 55 -2.56 -0.75 19.27
CA GLU A 55 -2.79 -1.97 20.04
C GLU A 55 -1.77 -3.07 19.77
N ASP A 56 -1.39 -3.26 18.50
CA ASP A 56 -0.38 -4.23 18.09
C ASP A 56 1.02 -3.81 18.57
N TYR A 57 1.33 -2.52 18.50
CA TYR A 57 2.60 -1.99 19.03
C TYR A 57 2.76 -2.28 20.52
N VAL A 58 1.73 -2.04 21.34
CA VAL A 58 1.75 -2.33 22.78
C VAL A 58 1.98 -3.82 23.04
N ARG A 59 1.34 -4.70 22.30
CA ARG A 59 1.52 -6.15 22.40
C ARG A 59 2.93 -6.58 21.99
N ILE A 60 3.45 -6.02 20.90
CA ILE A 60 4.82 -6.31 20.42
C ILE A 60 5.86 -5.93 21.48
N VAL A 61 5.71 -4.75 22.08
CA VAL A 61 6.62 -4.27 23.13
C VAL A 61 6.54 -5.16 24.40
N ASN A 62 5.36 -5.71 24.67
CA ASN A 62 5.13 -6.62 25.80
C ASN A 62 5.58 -8.08 25.56
N GLY A 63 6.08 -8.41 24.35
CA GLY A 63 6.67 -9.70 24.04
C GLY A 63 5.87 -10.61 23.11
N ASP A 64 4.63 -10.25 22.73
CA ASP A 64 3.77 -11.04 21.83
C ASP A 64 4.10 -10.87 20.33
N GLY A 65 5.32 -10.43 20.02
CA GLY A 65 5.68 -10.03 18.66
C GLY A 65 5.64 -11.14 17.61
N GLU A 66 5.84 -12.40 17.98
CA GLU A 66 5.82 -13.52 17.02
C GLU A 66 4.40 -13.85 16.52
N GLU A 67 3.37 -13.57 17.32
CA GLU A 67 1.97 -13.85 16.97
C GLU A 67 1.31 -12.74 16.14
N ILE A 68 1.95 -11.56 16.04
CA ILE A 68 1.39 -10.39 15.37
C ILE A 68 1.98 -10.30 13.96
N THR A 69 1.10 -10.31 12.96
CA THR A 69 1.48 -10.08 11.55
C THR A 69 1.20 -8.64 11.16
N LEU A 70 2.24 -7.93 10.77
CA LEU A 70 2.19 -6.56 10.28
C LEU A 70 2.21 -6.55 8.76
N GLN A 71 1.47 -5.62 8.15
CA GLN A 71 1.46 -5.39 6.71
C GLN A 71 2.40 -4.26 6.32
N MET A 72 2.92 -4.33 5.11
CA MET A 72 3.76 -3.31 4.50
C MET A 72 3.08 -2.73 3.25
N THR A 73 3.41 -1.49 2.89
CA THR A 73 2.78 -0.82 1.73
C THR A 73 3.16 -1.44 0.39
N ASN A 74 4.23 -2.25 0.33
CA ASN A 74 4.60 -3.05 -0.84
C ASN A 74 3.89 -4.42 -0.91
N GLY A 75 2.90 -4.66 -0.05
CA GLY A 75 2.12 -5.91 0.00
C GLY A 75 2.77 -7.05 0.78
N ALA A 76 4.00 -6.90 1.25
CA ALA A 76 4.65 -7.90 2.10
C ALA A 76 4.11 -7.90 3.53
N THR A 77 4.42 -8.97 4.25
CA THR A 77 4.12 -9.10 5.69
C THR A 77 5.38 -9.42 6.48
N LEU A 78 5.40 -9.03 7.74
CA LEU A 78 6.44 -9.43 8.71
C LEU A 78 5.81 -9.64 10.09
N THR A 79 6.47 -10.42 10.95
CA THR A 79 6.04 -10.53 12.34
C THR A 79 6.47 -9.31 13.15
N GLY A 80 5.78 -9.03 14.24
CA GLY A 80 6.19 -7.98 15.18
C GLY A 80 7.61 -8.18 15.69
N ALA A 81 8.06 -9.41 15.87
CA ALA A 81 9.43 -9.72 16.27
C ALA A 81 10.45 -9.39 15.15
N GLN A 82 10.10 -9.67 13.89
CA GLN A 82 10.92 -9.26 12.74
C GLN A 82 10.98 -7.73 12.62
N TYR A 83 9.86 -7.04 12.90
CA TYR A 83 9.79 -5.59 12.95
C TYR A 83 10.78 -5.00 13.96
N VAL A 84 10.77 -5.50 15.21
CA VAL A 84 11.71 -5.04 16.25
C VAL A 84 13.17 -5.27 15.83
N ARG A 85 13.48 -6.45 15.27
CA ARG A 85 14.85 -6.74 14.78
C ARG A 85 15.29 -5.84 13.63
N ARG A 86 14.38 -5.44 12.73
CA ARG A 86 14.67 -4.51 11.63
C ARG A 86 14.84 -3.08 12.12
N THR A 87 13.94 -2.62 13.01
CA THR A 87 13.97 -1.25 13.54
C THR A 87 15.28 -0.95 14.29
N LEU A 88 15.92 -1.98 14.86
CA LEU A 88 17.23 -1.84 15.49
C LEU A 88 18.39 -1.78 14.49
N LYS A 89 18.20 -2.11 13.22
CA LYS A 89 19.27 -2.19 12.21
C LYS A 89 19.15 -1.17 11.09
N GLU A 90 17.97 -0.70 10.77
CA GLU A 90 17.72 0.17 9.61
C GLU A 90 16.74 1.29 9.98
N HIS A 91 17.01 2.50 9.51
CA HIS A 91 16.13 3.65 9.68
C HIS A 91 14.95 3.53 8.70
N GLY A 92 13.92 2.80 9.09
CA GLY A 92 12.65 2.72 8.36
C GLY A 92 11.68 3.82 8.79
N LEU A 93 10.82 4.28 7.89
CA LEU A 93 9.72 5.17 8.24
C LEU A 93 8.60 4.34 8.90
N ILE A 94 8.30 4.63 10.16
CA ILE A 94 7.22 3.99 10.93
C ILE A 94 6.02 4.93 10.91
N THR A 95 4.89 4.45 10.40
CA THR A 95 3.62 5.17 10.51
C THR A 95 2.75 4.51 11.56
N LEU A 96 2.63 5.15 12.72
CA LEU A 96 1.64 4.81 13.72
C LEU A 96 0.31 5.43 13.30
N VAL A 97 -0.71 4.60 13.08
CA VAL A 97 -2.04 5.07 12.73
C VAL A 97 -2.90 5.07 13.99
N SER A 98 -3.23 6.26 14.48
CA SER A 98 -4.25 6.44 15.50
C SER A 98 -5.63 6.57 14.84
N PRO A 99 -6.65 5.83 15.28
CA PRO A 99 -8.00 5.99 14.74
C PRO A 99 -8.67 7.32 15.14
N TYR A 100 -8.02 8.13 15.99
CA TYR A 100 -8.61 9.33 16.59
C TYR A 100 -7.96 10.65 16.16
N GLU A 101 -6.79 10.64 15.51
CA GLU A 101 -6.11 11.86 15.10
C GLU A 101 -6.32 12.18 13.62
N GLY A 102 -6.82 13.38 13.39
CA GLY A 102 -7.29 13.87 12.11
C GLY A 102 -6.24 13.92 11.01
N ALA A 103 -6.74 13.73 9.85
CA ALA A 103 -6.03 13.66 8.59
C ALA A 103 -5.62 15.02 8.02
N VAL A 104 -4.57 15.03 7.22
CA VAL A 104 -4.19 16.18 6.41
C VAL A 104 -5.17 16.30 5.24
N ASN A 105 -5.98 17.35 5.25
CA ASN A 105 -7.00 17.61 4.22
C ASN A 105 -6.53 18.68 3.24
N LEU A 106 -6.80 18.49 1.94
CA LEU A 106 -6.54 19.48 0.89
C LEU A 106 -7.82 20.09 0.34
N TYR A 107 -8.98 19.60 0.73
CA TYR A 107 -10.29 20.04 0.25
C TYR A 107 -10.37 20.06 -1.29
N ARG A 108 -10.78 21.18 -1.89
CA ARG A 108 -10.86 21.36 -3.35
C ARG A 108 -9.73 22.22 -3.94
N THR A 109 -8.73 22.56 -3.16
CA THR A 109 -7.58 23.31 -3.66
C THR A 109 -6.72 22.49 -4.60
N GLU A 110 -6.65 21.17 -4.35
CA GLU A 110 -5.88 20.23 -5.16
C GLU A 110 -6.71 18.98 -5.47
N ARG A 111 -6.70 18.56 -6.75
CA ARG A 111 -7.33 17.31 -7.16
C ARG A 111 -6.52 16.09 -6.75
N PHE A 112 -5.20 16.19 -6.85
CA PHE A 112 -4.33 15.04 -6.59
C PHE A 112 -3.88 15.02 -5.13
N ALA A 113 -3.94 13.82 -4.54
CA ALA A 113 -3.42 13.59 -3.20
C ALA A 113 -1.92 13.88 -3.12
N ASN A 114 -1.50 14.61 -2.10
CA ASN A 114 -0.10 14.87 -1.83
C ASN A 114 0.61 13.62 -1.25
N ALA A 115 1.94 13.70 -1.08
CA ALA A 115 2.74 12.57 -0.59
C ALA A 115 2.30 12.06 0.78
N LYS A 116 1.89 12.95 1.71
CA LYS A 116 1.41 12.56 3.04
C LYS A 116 0.07 11.83 2.95
N GLN A 117 -0.85 12.30 2.12
CA GLN A 117 -2.15 11.63 1.92
C GLN A 117 -1.98 10.26 1.24
N ARG A 118 -1.05 10.14 0.29
CA ARG A 118 -0.71 8.84 -0.33
C ARG A 118 -0.19 7.85 0.70
N LEU A 119 0.73 8.30 1.56
CA LEU A 119 1.26 7.52 2.66
C LEU A 119 0.14 7.05 3.60
N MET A 120 -0.74 7.95 4.02
CA MET A 120 -1.84 7.65 4.94
C MET A 120 -2.87 6.69 4.32
N ALA A 121 -3.24 6.90 3.05
CA ALA A 121 -4.15 6.01 2.33
C ALA A 121 -3.56 4.60 2.16
N GLY A 122 -2.25 4.50 1.86
CA GLY A 122 -1.53 3.24 1.80
C GLY A 122 -1.41 2.55 3.15
N ALA A 123 -1.20 3.31 4.23
CA ALA A 123 -1.18 2.77 5.58
C ALA A 123 -2.55 2.24 6.04
N GLU A 124 -3.64 2.90 5.63
CA GLU A 124 -5.00 2.44 5.90
C GLU A 124 -5.36 1.18 5.09
N ASN A 125 -4.94 1.14 3.83
CA ASN A 125 -5.20 0.02 2.91
C ASN A 125 -3.91 -0.38 2.19
N PRO A 126 -3.11 -1.27 2.79
CA PRO A 126 -1.81 -1.70 2.25
C PRO A 126 -1.92 -2.53 0.97
N VAL A 127 -3.13 -2.96 0.63
CA VAL A 127 -3.48 -3.58 -0.65
C VAL A 127 -4.75 -2.93 -1.19
N CYS A 128 -4.96 -3.02 -2.49
CA CYS A 128 -6.21 -2.58 -3.11
C CYS A 128 -7.42 -3.24 -2.41
N PRO A 129 -8.38 -2.46 -1.87
CA PRO A 129 -9.49 -3.03 -1.06
C PRO A 129 -10.57 -3.74 -1.87
N TRP A 130 -10.40 -3.87 -3.17
CA TRP A 130 -11.31 -4.62 -4.03
C TRP A 130 -11.22 -6.13 -3.74
N PRO A 131 -12.37 -6.87 -3.72
CA PRO A 131 -12.35 -8.29 -3.43
C PRO A 131 -11.40 -9.09 -4.33
N ARG A 132 -10.61 -9.96 -3.71
CA ARG A 132 -9.62 -10.82 -4.38
C ARG A 132 -8.49 -10.07 -5.10
N CYS A 133 -8.33 -8.77 -4.86
CA CYS A 133 -7.19 -8.02 -5.36
C CYS A 133 -6.05 -8.07 -4.33
N ALA A 134 -4.84 -8.36 -4.81
CA ALA A 134 -3.63 -8.40 -3.99
C ALA A 134 -2.61 -7.32 -4.40
N LYS A 135 -3.02 -6.32 -5.22
CA LYS A 135 -2.12 -5.24 -5.63
C LYS A 135 -1.70 -4.41 -4.43
N PRO A 136 -0.37 -4.30 -4.14
CA PRO A 136 0.14 -3.50 -3.04
C PRO A 136 -0.16 -2.02 -3.21
N ALA A 137 -0.24 -1.29 -2.10
CA ALA A 137 -0.57 0.14 -2.10
C ALA A 137 0.44 0.98 -2.89
N ASP A 138 1.71 0.60 -2.88
CA ASP A 138 2.77 1.30 -3.62
C ASP A 138 2.58 1.23 -5.15
N GLU A 139 1.86 0.23 -5.65
CA GLU A 139 1.46 0.07 -7.05
C GLU A 139 0.03 0.59 -7.34
N CYS A 140 -0.62 1.20 -6.34
CA CYS A 140 -1.98 1.71 -6.47
C CYS A 140 -1.99 3.21 -6.76
N GLN A 141 -3.09 3.65 -7.38
CA GLN A 141 -3.47 5.05 -7.48
C GLN A 141 -4.26 5.46 -6.22
N ILE A 142 -4.37 6.78 -5.99
CA ILE A 142 -5.29 7.30 -4.98
C ILE A 142 -6.62 7.60 -5.67
N HIS A 143 -7.65 6.93 -5.16
CA HIS A 143 -9.03 7.00 -5.61
C HIS A 143 -9.84 7.90 -4.66
N HIS A 144 -10.76 8.70 -5.21
CA HIS A 144 -11.75 9.44 -4.44
C HIS A 144 -13.00 8.59 -4.27
N LEU A 145 -13.39 8.29 -3.03
CA LEU A 145 -14.60 7.50 -2.73
C LEU A 145 -15.87 8.20 -3.23
N GLU A 146 -15.95 9.51 -3.01
CA GLU A 146 -16.84 10.40 -3.74
C GLU A 146 -16.05 11.06 -4.86
N PRO A 147 -16.45 10.87 -6.13
CA PRO A 147 -15.67 11.33 -7.26
C PRO A 147 -15.45 12.84 -7.27
N TRP A 148 -14.27 13.27 -7.63
CA TRP A 148 -13.95 14.69 -7.76
C TRP A 148 -14.93 15.46 -8.68
N LEU A 149 -15.40 14.83 -9.74
CA LEU A 149 -16.37 15.42 -10.66
C LEU A 149 -17.74 15.69 -10.01
N HIS A 150 -18.08 14.91 -8.97
CA HIS A 150 -19.34 15.03 -8.24
C HIS A 150 -19.17 15.78 -6.90
N GLY A 151 -18.11 16.54 -6.72
CA GLY A 151 -17.92 17.39 -5.55
C GLY A 151 -17.02 16.81 -4.48
N GLY A 152 -16.54 15.57 -4.64
CA GLY A 152 -15.66 14.92 -3.70
C GLY A 152 -14.41 15.74 -3.40
N LEU A 153 -14.01 15.76 -2.11
CA LEU A 153 -12.87 16.54 -1.62
C LEU A 153 -11.62 15.67 -1.57
N THR A 154 -10.45 16.28 -1.76
CA THR A 154 -9.15 15.62 -1.56
C THR A 154 -8.79 15.63 -0.07
N ASN A 155 -9.67 15.02 0.73
CA ASN A 155 -9.50 14.82 2.17
C ASN A 155 -9.28 13.34 2.42
N ILE A 156 -8.43 12.98 3.38
CA ILE A 156 -8.09 11.57 3.63
C ILE A 156 -9.33 10.70 3.92
N ALA A 157 -10.36 11.27 4.52
CA ALA A 157 -11.62 10.57 4.73
C ALA A 157 -12.32 10.12 3.43
N ASN A 158 -12.01 10.80 2.31
CA ASN A 158 -12.55 10.53 0.98
C ASN A 158 -11.55 9.83 0.06
N LEU A 159 -10.38 9.45 0.54
CA LEU A 159 -9.33 8.85 -0.26
C LEU A 159 -9.13 7.37 0.07
N SER A 160 -8.79 6.58 -0.94
CA SER A 160 -8.44 5.17 -0.84
C SER A 160 -7.31 4.83 -1.81
N THR A 161 -6.56 3.77 -1.53
CA THR A 161 -5.77 3.11 -2.56
C THR A 161 -6.68 2.28 -3.46
N ALA A 162 -6.46 2.33 -4.77
CA ALA A 162 -7.08 1.42 -5.74
C ALA A 162 -6.10 1.15 -6.88
N CYS A 163 -5.94 -0.11 -7.31
CA CYS A 163 -5.12 -0.39 -8.47
C CYS A 163 -5.74 0.24 -9.73
N ALA A 164 -4.96 0.47 -10.77
CA ALA A 164 -5.42 1.16 -11.99
C ALA A 164 -6.67 0.52 -12.59
N TYR A 165 -6.75 -0.83 -12.59
CA TYR A 165 -7.92 -1.55 -13.08
C TYR A 165 -9.16 -1.27 -12.23
N HIS A 166 -9.07 -1.42 -10.89
CA HIS A 166 -10.23 -1.24 -10.00
C HIS A 166 -10.59 0.22 -9.80
N ASN A 167 -9.65 1.14 -9.94
CA ASN A 167 -9.93 2.57 -10.00
C ASN A 167 -10.82 2.91 -11.20
N GLY A 168 -10.52 2.34 -12.39
CA GLY A 168 -11.36 2.52 -13.58
C GLY A 168 -12.64 1.67 -13.61
N ALA A 169 -12.73 0.64 -12.75
CA ALA A 169 -13.90 -0.24 -12.67
C ALA A 169 -14.91 0.17 -11.59
N ASN A 170 -14.56 1.15 -10.75
CA ASN A 170 -15.43 1.64 -9.68
C ASN A 170 -16.65 2.34 -10.26
N ASP A 171 -17.82 2.07 -9.72
CA ASP A 171 -19.08 2.72 -10.15
C ASP A 171 -19.13 4.14 -9.56
N ASP A 172 -18.49 5.08 -10.27
CA ASP A 172 -18.29 6.46 -9.83
C ASP A 172 -19.45 7.39 -10.16
N ASP A 173 -20.26 7.03 -11.17
CA ASP A 173 -21.42 7.84 -11.56
C ASP A 173 -22.65 7.46 -10.75
N PRO A 174 -23.14 8.33 -9.85
CA PRO A 174 -24.32 8.05 -9.03
C PRO A 174 -25.61 7.98 -9.85
N ASN A 175 -25.60 8.45 -11.10
CA ASN A 175 -26.76 8.46 -11.99
C ASN A 175 -26.77 7.26 -12.96
N ALA A 176 -25.67 6.52 -13.05
CA ALA A 176 -25.59 5.32 -13.87
C ALA A 176 -26.02 4.09 -13.06
N PRO A 177 -26.61 3.07 -13.70
CA PRO A 177 -26.89 1.80 -13.03
C PRO A 177 -25.57 1.20 -12.50
N PRO A 178 -25.49 0.82 -11.22
CA PRO A 178 -24.30 0.21 -10.67
C PRO A 178 -24.07 -1.16 -11.32
N LEU A 179 -22.86 -1.40 -11.84
CA LEU A 179 -22.52 -2.61 -12.57
C LEU A 179 -21.49 -3.50 -11.85
N ARG A 180 -20.56 -2.87 -11.16
CA ARG A 180 -19.38 -3.56 -10.58
C ARG A 180 -19.20 -3.30 -9.10
N GLY A 181 -19.99 -2.41 -8.54
CA GLY A 181 -19.87 -1.93 -7.19
C GLY A 181 -18.78 -0.86 -7.03
N ARG A 182 -18.64 -0.37 -5.82
CA ARG A 182 -17.77 0.77 -5.52
C ARG A 182 -17.03 0.59 -4.20
N LEU A 183 -15.94 1.32 -4.05
CA LEU A 183 -15.28 1.49 -2.77
C LEU A 183 -16.03 2.54 -1.96
N ALA A 184 -16.30 2.24 -0.71
CA ALA A 184 -16.95 3.16 0.22
C ALA A 184 -16.39 3.00 1.63
N ARG A 185 -16.49 4.07 2.44
CA ARG A 185 -16.11 4.03 3.84
C ARG A 185 -17.32 3.63 4.69
N THR A 186 -17.25 2.46 5.29
CA THR A 186 -18.30 1.91 6.15
C THR A 186 -17.70 1.62 7.52
N ASN A 187 -18.28 2.19 8.58
CA ASN A 187 -17.80 2.04 9.96
C ASN A 187 -16.29 2.35 10.10
N GLY A 188 -15.86 3.46 9.51
CA GLY A 188 -14.48 3.94 9.56
C GLY A 188 -13.48 3.16 8.69
N ARG A 189 -13.90 2.15 7.94
CA ARG A 189 -13.05 1.32 7.08
C ARG A 189 -13.49 1.40 5.63
N ILE A 190 -12.53 1.38 4.72
CA ILE A 190 -12.83 1.31 3.29
C ILE A 190 -13.10 -0.14 2.92
N ARG A 191 -14.22 -0.34 2.23
CA ARG A 191 -14.67 -1.64 1.74
C ARG A 191 -15.30 -1.50 0.38
N TRP A 192 -15.20 -2.55 -0.39
CA TRP A 192 -16.01 -2.69 -1.60
C TRP A 192 -17.48 -2.96 -1.22
N GLN A 193 -18.38 -2.25 -1.86
CA GLN A 193 -19.81 -2.46 -1.79
C GLN A 193 -20.28 -3.05 -3.13
N PRO A 194 -21.07 -4.13 -3.11
CA PRO A 194 -21.65 -4.67 -4.33
C PRO A 194 -22.60 -3.64 -4.96
N PRO A 195 -22.88 -3.76 -6.28
CA PRO A 195 -23.95 -2.99 -6.89
C PRO A 195 -25.28 -3.34 -6.20
N ASP A 196 -26.06 -2.30 -5.91
CA ASP A 196 -27.42 -2.50 -5.40
C ASP A 196 -28.27 -3.19 -6.49
N CYS A 197 -28.93 -4.29 -6.12
CA CYS A 197 -29.84 -5.02 -7.01
C CYS A 197 -31.21 -4.36 -7.07
#